data_b35b5a0bd57ba841d7d5f02d4fcff1e1
#
_entry.id   b35b5a0bd57ba841d7d5f02d4fcff1e1
#
_cell.length_a   1.000
_cell.length_b   1.000
_cell.length_c   1.000
_cell.angle_alpha   90.00
_cell.angle_beta   90.00
_cell.angle_gamma   90.00
#
_symmetry.space_group_name_H-M   'P 1'
#
loop_
_entity.id
_entity.type
_entity.pdbx_description
1 polymer ?
#
loop_
_entity_poly.entity_id
_entity_poly.type
_entity_poly.pdbx_seq_one_letter_code
_entity_poly.pdbx_strand_id
1 'polypeptide(L)'
;LYRPDPPRGFLREPVVLEVGLGENPYEKALLAWAQATGSPTPLGLFAAEGRLVVDLPEDFVRGLDAEGEVYRLYSLAYTLLATFPEGSEVRFLVEGQPSPGLAHLDLEVPVRLP
;
A
#
# COMPACT_ATOMS: atom_id res chain seq x y z
N LEU A 1 3.85 2.10 -10.23
CA LEU A 1 2.45 1.88 -9.85
C LEU A 1 1.96 0.52 -10.33
N TYR A 2 1.39 -0.23 -9.43
CA TYR A 2 0.72 -1.49 -9.72
C TYR A 2 -0.79 -1.25 -9.71
N ARG A 3 -1.34 -0.89 -10.86
CA ARG A 3 -2.76 -0.59 -10.99
C ARG A 3 -3.56 -1.89 -11.04
N PRO A 4 -4.62 -2.05 -10.23
CA PRO A 4 -5.46 -3.24 -10.30
C PRO A 4 -6.07 -3.44 -11.69
N ASP A 5 -6.02 -4.67 -12.19
CA ASP A 5 -6.59 -5.07 -13.48
C ASP A 5 -7.33 -6.41 -13.32
N PRO A 6 -8.44 -6.43 -12.54
CA PRO A 6 -9.17 -7.68 -12.32
C PRO A 6 -9.78 -8.22 -13.62
N PRO A 7 -9.86 -9.54 -13.79
CA PRO A 7 -9.33 -10.58 -12.90
C PRO A 7 -7.87 -10.96 -13.21
N ARG A 8 -7.18 -10.21 -14.07
CA ARG A 8 -5.86 -10.58 -14.60
C ARG A 8 -4.69 -10.28 -13.67
N GLY A 9 -4.91 -9.51 -12.60
CA GLY A 9 -3.87 -9.12 -11.66
C GLY A 9 -3.60 -7.63 -11.67
N PHE A 10 -2.38 -7.22 -12.06
CA PHE A 10 -1.96 -5.82 -12.00
C PHE A 10 -1.27 -5.40 -13.28
N LEU A 11 -1.49 -4.15 -13.66
CA LEU A 11 -0.71 -3.47 -14.69
C LEU A 11 0.41 -2.68 -14.02
N ARG A 12 1.64 -2.86 -14.51
CA ARG A 12 2.78 -2.06 -14.03
C ARG A 12 2.88 -0.80 -14.89
N GLU A 13 2.79 0.35 -14.22
CA GLU A 13 2.91 1.64 -14.88
C GLU A 13 4.08 2.40 -14.28
N PRO A 14 5.08 2.83 -15.08
CA PRO A 14 6.13 3.70 -14.57
C PRO A 14 5.53 5.08 -14.27
N VAL A 15 5.77 5.56 -13.06
CA VAL A 15 5.32 6.89 -12.61
C VAL A 15 6.52 7.60 -12.01
N VAL A 16 6.76 8.83 -12.44
CA VAL A 16 7.81 9.66 -11.87
C VAL A 16 7.27 10.35 -10.63
N LEU A 17 7.92 10.11 -9.50
CA LEU A 17 7.57 10.75 -8.24
C LEU A 17 8.52 11.94 -8.02
N GLU A 18 7.98 13.15 -8.11
CA GLU A 18 8.76 14.35 -7.85
C GLU A 18 8.71 14.70 -6.37
N VAL A 19 9.89 14.73 -5.74
CA VAL A 19 10.03 15.04 -4.31
C VAL A 19 10.90 16.29 -4.19
N GLY A 20 10.30 17.37 -3.68
CA GLY A 20 11.00 18.63 -3.44
C GLY A 20 11.79 18.61 -2.14
N LEU A 21 12.58 19.67 -1.93
CA LEU A 21 13.30 19.85 -0.68
C LEU A 21 12.32 19.98 0.49
N GLY A 22 12.58 19.23 1.55
CA GLY A 22 11.74 19.22 2.74
C GLY A 22 10.49 18.37 2.63
N GLU A 23 10.22 17.79 1.48
CA GLU A 23 9.10 16.86 1.31
C GLU A 23 9.49 15.44 1.68
N ASN A 24 8.55 14.69 2.24
CA ASN A 24 8.76 13.30 2.63
C ASN A 24 8.40 12.39 1.44
N PRO A 25 9.34 11.60 0.91
CA PRO A 25 9.07 10.72 -0.22
C PRO A 25 8.01 9.66 0.08
N TYR A 26 7.92 9.18 1.33
CA TYR A 26 6.90 8.20 1.70
C TYR A 26 5.50 8.80 1.62
N GLU A 27 5.31 9.98 2.17
CA GLU A 27 4.01 10.66 2.10
C GLU A 27 3.62 10.98 0.65
N LYS A 28 4.57 11.39 -0.17
CA LYS A 28 4.33 11.67 -1.59
C LYS A 28 3.90 10.42 -2.34
N ALA A 29 4.54 9.29 -2.07
CA ALA A 29 4.20 8.02 -2.71
C ALA A 29 2.80 7.54 -2.32
N LEU A 30 2.43 7.65 -1.04
CA LEU A 30 1.11 7.27 -0.55
C LEU A 30 0.02 8.11 -1.22
N LEU A 31 0.23 9.42 -1.29
CA LEU A 31 -0.73 10.34 -1.91
C LEU A 31 -0.87 10.06 -3.41
N ALA A 32 0.25 9.87 -4.10
CA ALA A 32 0.24 9.60 -5.54
C ALA A 32 -0.51 8.29 -5.86
N TRP A 33 -0.25 7.24 -5.07
CA TRP A 33 -0.95 5.97 -5.23
C TRP A 33 -2.46 6.12 -5.00
N ALA A 34 -2.85 6.82 -3.92
CA ALA A 34 -4.25 7.01 -3.59
C ALA A 34 -4.99 7.77 -4.69
N GLN A 35 -4.39 8.82 -5.22
CA GLN A 35 -4.96 9.61 -6.31
C GLN A 35 -5.08 8.78 -7.60
N ALA A 36 -4.04 8.01 -7.94
CA ALA A 36 -4.03 7.22 -9.17
C ALA A 36 -5.04 6.06 -9.14
N THR A 37 -5.32 5.50 -7.99
CA THR A 37 -6.22 4.35 -7.86
C THR A 37 -7.62 4.72 -7.34
N GLY A 38 -7.85 5.97 -6.98
CA GLY A 38 -9.12 6.40 -6.38
C GLY A 38 -9.38 5.78 -5.01
N SER A 39 -8.32 5.50 -4.26
CA SER A 39 -8.38 4.86 -2.95
C SER A 39 -8.22 5.88 -1.83
N PRO A 40 -8.65 5.56 -0.60
CA PRO A 40 -8.30 6.37 0.56
C PRO A 40 -6.79 6.46 0.72
N THR A 41 -6.30 7.62 1.16
CA THR A 41 -4.88 7.79 1.42
C THR A 41 -4.51 7.06 2.72
N PRO A 42 -3.48 6.18 2.71
CA PRO A 42 -2.98 5.59 3.94
C PRO A 42 -2.50 6.66 4.92
N LEU A 43 -2.51 6.35 6.21
CA LEU A 43 -2.19 7.31 7.26
C LEU A 43 -0.69 7.61 7.36
N GLY A 44 0.16 6.64 7.03
CA GLY A 44 1.59 6.83 7.10
C GLY A 44 2.36 5.60 6.64
N LEU A 45 3.67 5.81 6.48
CA LEU A 45 4.60 4.77 6.05
C LEU A 45 5.93 5.01 6.74
N PHE A 46 6.54 3.95 7.26
CA PHE A 46 7.91 4.03 7.76
C PHE A 46 8.65 2.73 7.45
N ALA A 47 9.98 2.79 7.48
CA ALA A 47 10.84 1.64 7.26
C ALA A 47 11.43 1.18 8.60
N ALA A 48 11.42 -0.12 8.85
CA ALA A 48 11.98 -0.70 10.06
C ALA A 48 12.46 -2.12 9.77
N GLU A 49 13.73 -2.39 10.04
CA GLU A 49 14.32 -3.73 9.95
C GLU A 49 14.07 -4.42 8.59
N GLY A 50 14.24 -3.68 7.50
CA GLY A 50 14.05 -4.22 6.15
C GLY A 50 12.60 -4.37 5.73
N ARG A 51 11.67 -3.83 6.47
CA ARG A 51 10.24 -3.83 6.17
C ARG A 51 9.73 -2.42 5.92
N LEU A 52 8.71 -2.33 5.09
CA LEU A 52 7.88 -1.14 4.98
C LEU A 52 6.63 -1.38 5.82
N VAL A 53 6.34 -0.48 6.73
CA VAL A 53 5.16 -0.58 7.61
C VAL A 53 4.20 0.53 7.22
N VAL A 54 3.01 0.15 6.78
CA VAL A 54 1.98 1.06 6.31
C VAL A 54 0.84 1.10 7.31
N ASP A 55 0.51 2.30 7.76
CA ASP A 55 -0.62 2.53 8.64
C ASP A 55 -1.86 2.86 7.83
N LEU A 56 -2.94 2.12 8.05
CA LEU A 56 -4.18 2.25 7.29
C LEU A 56 -5.29 2.85 8.16
N PRO A 57 -6.16 3.69 7.58
CA PRO A 57 -7.37 4.08 8.28
C PRO A 57 -8.32 2.88 8.41
N GLU A 58 -9.13 2.89 9.44
CA GLU A 58 -10.08 1.82 9.74
C GLU A 58 -11.03 1.54 8.57
N ASP A 59 -11.37 2.55 7.81
CA ASP A 59 -12.30 2.47 6.69
C ASP A 59 -11.63 2.20 5.33
N PHE A 60 -10.36 1.78 5.34
CA PHE A 60 -9.56 1.66 4.12
C PHE A 60 -10.18 0.75 3.05
N VAL A 61 -10.90 -0.27 3.45
CA VAL A 61 -11.55 -1.23 2.54
C VAL A 61 -13.08 -1.21 2.63
N ARG A 62 -13.64 -0.15 3.22
CA ARG A 62 -15.09 -0.04 3.37
C ARG A 62 -15.79 -0.10 2.02
N GLY A 63 -16.83 -0.93 1.93
CA GLY A 63 -17.61 -1.09 0.71
C GLY A 63 -17.02 -2.03 -0.33
N LEU A 64 -15.84 -2.59 -0.08
CA LEU A 64 -15.22 -3.56 -0.98
C LEU A 64 -15.60 -4.99 -0.60
N ASP A 65 -15.72 -5.85 -1.62
CA ASP A 65 -15.79 -7.29 -1.40
C ASP A 65 -14.37 -7.85 -1.16
N ALA A 66 -14.26 -9.17 -0.95
CA ALA A 66 -12.98 -9.81 -0.67
C ALA A 66 -11.96 -9.59 -1.79
N GLU A 67 -12.40 -9.69 -3.05
CA GLU A 67 -11.52 -9.46 -4.21
C GLU A 67 -11.05 -8.01 -4.26
N GLY A 68 -11.94 -7.06 -4.09
CA GLY A 68 -11.60 -5.63 -4.07
C GLY A 68 -10.62 -5.28 -2.97
N GLU A 69 -10.78 -5.86 -1.78
CA GLU A 69 -9.87 -5.67 -0.66
C GLU A 69 -8.46 -6.16 -1.00
N VAL A 70 -8.34 -7.38 -1.56
CA VAL A 70 -7.06 -7.95 -1.97
C VAL A 70 -6.39 -7.06 -3.01
N TYR A 71 -7.13 -6.64 -4.05
CA TYR A 71 -6.57 -5.79 -5.10
C TYR A 71 -6.07 -4.46 -4.56
N ARG A 72 -6.83 -3.82 -3.67
CA ARG A 72 -6.41 -2.54 -3.10
C ARG A 72 -5.15 -2.67 -2.25
N LEU A 73 -5.12 -3.64 -1.35
CA LEU A 73 -3.97 -3.83 -0.44
C LEU A 73 -2.72 -4.27 -1.19
N TYR A 74 -2.85 -5.18 -2.14
CA TYR A 74 -1.69 -5.66 -2.90
C TYR A 74 -1.20 -4.63 -3.90
N SER A 75 -2.09 -3.83 -4.50
CA SER A 75 -1.68 -2.69 -5.33
C SER A 75 -0.78 -1.74 -4.55
N LEU A 76 -1.22 -1.37 -3.34
CA LEU A 76 -0.44 -0.50 -2.45
C LEU A 76 0.91 -1.14 -2.10
N ALA A 77 0.88 -2.37 -1.62
CA ALA A 77 2.10 -3.06 -1.20
C ALA A 77 3.12 -3.21 -2.34
N TYR A 78 2.67 -3.67 -3.49
CA TYR A 78 3.56 -3.86 -4.65
C TYR A 78 4.13 -2.53 -5.16
N THR A 79 3.31 -1.49 -5.18
CA THR A 79 3.77 -0.15 -5.59
C THR A 79 4.87 0.35 -4.66
N LEU A 80 4.68 0.21 -3.34
CA LEU A 80 5.67 0.66 -2.37
C LEU A 80 6.96 -0.16 -2.45
N LEU A 81 6.85 -1.48 -2.59
CA LEU A 81 8.03 -2.35 -2.72
C LEU A 81 8.83 -2.05 -3.99
N ALA A 82 8.16 -1.75 -5.08
CA ALA A 82 8.81 -1.37 -6.33
C ALA A 82 9.46 0.02 -6.27
N THR A 83 8.93 0.90 -5.41
CA THR A 83 9.41 2.29 -5.29
C THR A 83 10.56 2.41 -4.29
N PHE A 84 10.51 1.66 -3.19
CA PHE A 84 11.45 1.79 -2.07
C PHE A 84 12.24 0.49 -1.86
N PRO A 85 13.49 0.42 -2.37
CA PRO A 85 14.30 -0.80 -2.30
C PRO A 85 14.80 -1.14 -0.90
N GLU A 86 14.68 -0.21 0.06
CA GLU A 86 15.06 -0.45 1.45
C GLU A 86 14.13 -1.45 2.16
N GLY A 87 12.94 -1.73 1.61
CA GLY A 87 12.02 -2.71 2.15
C GLY A 87 11.87 -3.92 1.23
N SER A 88 11.87 -5.13 1.79
CA SER A 88 11.65 -6.38 1.06
C SER A 88 10.27 -6.96 1.28
N GLU A 89 9.53 -6.45 2.26
CA GLU A 89 8.16 -6.86 2.55
C GLU A 89 7.38 -5.68 3.13
N VAL A 90 6.04 -5.76 3.02
CA VAL A 90 5.13 -4.76 3.57
C VAL A 90 4.30 -5.39 4.68
N ARG A 91 4.23 -4.70 5.81
CA ARG A 91 3.32 -4.98 6.91
C ARG A 91 2.31 -3.86 7.05
N PHE A 92 1.11 -4.19 7.44
CA PHE A 92 0.04 -3.22 7.64
C PHE A 92 -0.33 -3.08 9.12
N LEU A 93 -0.54 -1.83 9.54
CA LEU A 93 -1.19 -1.50 10.79
C LEU A 93 -2.56 -0.91 10.48
N VAL A 94 -3.46 -0.93 11.44
CA VAL A 94 -4.76 -0.26 11.35
C VAL A 94 -4.86 0.72 12.50
N GLU A 95 -5.01 2.00 12.18
CA GLU A 95 -5.07 3.10 13.16
C GLU A 95 -3.89 3.04 14.16
N GLY A 96 -2.69 2.79 13.63
CA GLY A 96 -1.46 2.75 14.41
C GLY A 96 -1.25 1.48 15.21
N GLN A 97 -2.13 0.48 15.10
CA GLN A 97 -2.06 -0.73 15.89
C GLN A 97 -1.94 -1.97 15.02
N PRO A 98 -1.21 -3.01 15.46
CA PRO A 98 -1.26 -4.31 14.80
C PRO A 98 -2.71 -4.83 14.78
N SER A 99 -3.10 -5.38 13.65
CA SER A 99 -4.43 -5.97 13.49
C SER A 99 -4.32 -7.31 12.79
N PRO A 100 -5.07 -8.35 13.21
CA PRO A 100 -5.04 -9.64 12.53
C PRO A 100 -5.65 -9.57 11.13
N GLY A 101 -6.48 -8.59 10.84
CA GLY A 101 -7.06 -8.43 9.52
C GLY A 101 -7.95 -7.21 9.41
N LEU A 102 -8.20 -6.82 8.18
CA LEU A 102 -9.32 -5.99 7.77
C LEU A 102 -10.42 -6.95 7.31
N ALA A 103 -11.57 -6.46 6.95
CA ALA A 103 -12.78 -7.24 6.70
C ALA A 103 -12.59 -8.70 6.21
N HIS A 104 -11.70 -8.95 5.23
CA HIS A 104 -11.54 -10.28 4.61
C HIS A 104 -10.09 -10.79 4.58
N LEU A 105 -9.09 -9.90 4.64
CA LEU A 105 -7.69 -10.25 4.42
C LEU A 105 -6.94 -10.35 5.74
N ASP A 106 -6.11 -11.41 5.85
CA ASP A 106 -5.21 -11.60 6.98
C ASP A 106 -4.01 -10.65 6.84
N LEU A 107 -3.88 -9.70 7.77
CA LEU A 107 -2.78 -8.74 7.80
C LEU A 107 -1.55 -9.21 8.58
N GLU A 108 -1.61 -10.38 9.21
CA GLU A 108 -0.46 -10.94 9.91
C GLU A 108 0.61 -11.46 8.94
N VAL A 109 0.20 -11.80 7.71
CA VAL A 109 1.12 -12.28 6.69
C VAL A 109 1.68 -11.09 5.92
N PRO A 110 3.02 -10.90 5.89
CA PRO A 110 3.60 -9.80 5.15
C PRO A 110 3.49 -10.01 3.64
N VAL A 111 3.37 -8.91 2.90
CA VAL A 111 3.28 -8.94 1.43
C VAL A 111 4.66 -8.71 0.84
N ARG A 112 5.02 -9.52 -0.17
CA ARG A 112 6.26 -9.41 -0.93
C ARG A 112 5.93 -9.32 -2.40
N LEU A 113 6.85 -8.75 -3.20
CA LEU A 113 6.71 -8.76 -4.66
C LEU A 113 6.67 -10.19 -5.16
N PRO A 114 5.81 -10.46 -6.15
CA PRO A 114 5.72 -11.78 -6.76
C PRO A 114 6.99 -12.17 -7.50
#